data_bd4a19f7d504b808c17bb6949bdb31f8
#
_entry.id   bd4a19f7d504b808c17bb6949bdb31f8
#
_cell.length_a   1.000
_cell.length_b   1.000
_cell.length_c   1.000
_cell.angle_alpha   90.00
_cell.angle_beta   90.00
_cell.angle_gamma   90.00
#
_symmetry.space_group_name_H-M   'P 1'
#
loop_
_entity.id
_entity.type
_entity.pdbx_description
1 polymer ?
#
loop_
_entity_poly.entity_id
_entity_poly.type
_entity_poly.pdbx_seq_one_letter_code
_entity_poly.pdbx_strand_id
1 'polypeptide(L)'
;MAKIKRRKLKWMASDSSQVVGYKLYWSENGAVEYDSQCAILGNVTEIILPDDVSSFTPNGGSIEFGITALDELGNESDMITLKAPYQFNVPKAPEDFYMQKLDDFCITRQPNEEDDRVDYYITSNQNDESDETEPIILVEAVGSIN
;
A
#
# COMPACT_ATOMS: atom_id res chain seq x y z
N MET A 1 -8.39 8.38 -10.43
CA MET A 1 -7.20 7.53 -10.57
C MET A 1 -6.97 6.76 -9.28
N ALA A 2 -6.84 5.47 -9.36
CA ALA A 2 -6.59 4.62 -8.21
C ALA A 2 -5.11 4.25 -8.13
N LYS A 3 -4.64 3.88 -6.94
CA LYS A 3 -3.26 3.47 -6.72
C LYS A 3 -3.22 2.05 -6.20
N ILE A 4 -2.36 1.24 -6.81
CA ILE A 4 -2.11 -0.13 -6.39
C ILE A 4 -0.65 -0.21 -5.98
N LYS A 5 -0.39 -0.86 -4.85
CA LYS A 5 0.98 -1.03 -4.37
C LYS A 5 1.71 -2.06 -5.20
N ARG A 6 2.89 -1.73 -5.65
CA ARG A 6 3.77 -2.70 -6.29
C ARG A 6 4.37 -3.62 -5.24
N ARG A 7 4.65 -4.84 -5.62
CA ARG A 7 5.24 -5.85 -4.75
C ARG A 7 6.42 -6.50 -5.45
N LYS A 8 7.43 -6.83 -4.71
CA LYS A 8 8.58 -7.56 -5.20
C LYS A 8 8.48 -9.00 -4.72
N LEU A 9 8.51 -9.94 -5.65
CA LEU A 9 8.67 -11.36 -5.34
C LEU A 9 10.14 -11.72 -5.48
N LYS A 10 10.66 -12.44 -4.50
CA LYS A 10 12.06 -12.87 -4.48
C LYS A 10 12.13 -14.33 -4.14
N TRP A 11 13.10 -15.02 -4.69
CA TRP A 11 13.39 -16.42 -4.38
C TRP A 11 14.88 -16.65 -4.45
N MET A 12 15.31 -17.76 -3.87
CA MET A 12 16.71 -18.17 -3.99
C MET A 12 16.89 -18.99 -5.25
N ALA A 13 18.00 -18.74 -5.94
CA ALA A 13 18.30 -19.47 -7.15
C ALA A 13 18.40 -20.97 -6.86
N SER A 14 17.92 -21.79 -7.81
CA SER A 14 18.11 -23.23 -7.73
C SER A 14 19.59 -23.57 -7.78
N ASP A 15 19.98 -24.58 -7.03
CA ASP A 15 21.36 -25.09 -7.03
C ASP A 15 21.69 -25.91 -8.28
N SER A 16 20.69 -26.26 -9.07
CA SER A 16 20.90 -27.05 -10.26
C SER A 16 21.58 -26.24 -11.36
N SER A 17 22.65 -26.79 -11.93
CA SER A 17 23.34 -26.14 -13.04
C SER A 17 22.55 -26.16 -14.34
N GLN A 18 21.47 -26.95 -14.41
CA GLN A 18 20.64 -27.08 -15.62
C GLN A 18 19.64 -25.95 -15.77
N VAL A 19 19.45 -25.13 -14.75
CA VAL A 19 18.43 -24.11 -14.75
C VAL A 19 18.79 -22.98 -15.72
N VAL A 20 17.87 -22.69 -16.63
CA VAL A 20 18.02 -21.60 -17.58
C VAL A 20 17.05 -20.44 -17.32
N GLY A 21 16.08 -20.65 -16.43
CA GLY A 21 15.09 -19.63 -16.11
C GLY A 21 14.10 -20.13 -15.09
N TYR A 22 13.08 -19.32 -14.86
CA TYR A 22 12.04 -19.61 -13.89
C TYR A 22 10.68 -19.36 -14.51
N LYS A 23 9.65 -19.95 -13.90
CA LYS A 23 8.28 -19.76 -14.35
C LYS A 23 7.42 -19.40 -13.14
N LEU A 24 6.69 -18.34 -13.27
CA LEU A 24 5.79 -17.87 -12.23
C LEU A 24 4.37 -18.32 -12.55
N TYR A 25 3.73 -18.91 -11.57
CA TYR A 25 2.31 -19.26 -11.61
C TYR A 25 1.55 -18.44 -10.61
N TRP A 26 0.27 -18.22 -10.88
CA TRP A 26 -0.60 -17.57 -9.90
C TRP A 26 -2.01 -18.07 -10.05
N SER A 27 -2.73 -18.08 -8.93
CA SER A 27 -4.14 -18.44 -8.89
C SER A 27 -4.90 -17.50 -7.98
N GLU A 28 -6.04 -17.07 -8.46
CA GLU A 28 -6.98 -16.28 -7.68
C GLU A 28 -7.94 -17.22 -6.98
N ASN A 29 -8.14 -17.02 -5.67
CA ASN A 29 -9.15 -17.76 -4.91
C ASN A 29 -9.00 -19.28 -4.89
N GLY A 30 -7.79 -19.78 -4.98
CA GLY A 30 -7.55 -21.22 -4.94
C GLY A 30 -6.07 -21.54 -4.91
N ALA A 31 -5.78 -22.83 -4.83
CA ALA A 31 -4.41 -23.30 -4.86
C ALA A 31 -3.81 -23.13 -6.25
N VAL A 32 -2.54 -22.74 -6.29
CA VAL A 32 -1.80 -22.67 -7.53
C VAL A 32 -1.34 -24.06 -7.94
N GLU A 33 -1.46 -24.36 -9.22
CA GLU A 33 -1.10 -25.65 -9.80
C GLU A 33 -0.38 -25.42 -11.13
N TYR A 34 0.14 -26.50 -11.72
CA TYR A 34 0.86 -26.40 -12.98
C TYR A 34 -0.02 -26.01 -14.18
N ASP A 35 -1.33 -26.07 -14.05
CA ASP A 35 -2.26 -25.61 -15.06
C ASP A 35 -2.80 -24.21 -14.78
N SER A 36 -2.32 -23.57 -13.72
CA SER A 36 -2.68 -22.19 -13.41
C SER A 36 -2.09 -21.22 -14.43
N GLN A 37 -2.57 -19.99 -14.41
CA GLN A 37 -1.98 -18.92 -15.21
C GLN A 37 -0.52 -18.77 -14.87
N CYS A 38 0.30 -18.48 -15.86
CA CYS A 38 1.74 -18.46 -15.67
C CYS A 38 2.43 -17.50 -16.64
N ALA A 39 3.67 -17.18 -16.30
CA ALA A 39 4.57 -16.41 -17.16
C ALA A 39 5.97 -16.97 -17.05
N ILE A 40 6.64 -17.09 -18.18
CA ILE A 40 8.03 -17.51 -18.21
C ILE A 40 8.91 -16.30 -17.94
N LEU A 41 9.77 -16.46 -16.93
CA LEU A 41 10.75 -15.45 -16.56
C LEU A 41 12.11 -15.86 -17.07
N GLY A 42 13.00 -14.91 -17.22
CA GLY A 42 14.40 -15.22 -17.50
C GLY A 42 15.09 -15.82 -16.28
N ASN A 43 16.40 -15.94 -16.36
CA ASN A 43 17.20 -16.41 -15.25
C ASN A 43 17.39 -15.29 -14.23
N VAL A 44 16.33 -15.00 -13.51
CA VAL A 44 16.26 -13.92 -12.51
C VAL A 44 15.78 -14.50 -11.19
N THR A 45 16.07 -13.84 -10.10
CA THR A 45 15.66 -14.25 -8.77
C THR A 45 14.72 -13.30 -8.08
N GLU A 46 14.28 -12.28 -8.80
CA GLU A 46 13.28 -11.35 -8.29
C GLU A 46 12.54 -10.69 -9.44
N ILE A 47 11.30 -10.30 -9.19
CA ILE A 47 10.47 -9.55 -10.12
C ILE A 47 9.63 -8.55 -9.35
N ILE A 48 9.18 -7.53 -10.05
CA ILE A 48 8.27 -6.52 -9.50
C ILE A 48 6.90 -6.69 -10.16
N LEU A 49 5.88 -6.83 -9.35
CA LEU A 49 4.51 -6.92 -9.83
C LEU A 49 3.82 -5.58 -9.69
N PRO A 50 3.01 -5.19 -10.66
CA PRO A 50 2.68 -5.88 -11.90
C PRO A 50 3.63 -5.59 -13.07
N ASP A 51 4.67 -4.79 -12.85
CA ASP A 51 5.50 -4.22 -13.91
C ASP A 51 6.17 -5.26 -14.79
N ASP A 52 6.72 -6.31 -14.17
CA ASP A 52 7.55 -7.29 -14.88
C ASP A 52 6.75 -8.43 -15.50
N VAL A 53 5.46 -8.51 -15.23
CA VAL A 53 4.59 -9.58 -15.76
C VAL A 53 3.34 -8.93 -16.34
N SER A 54 3.38 -8.62 -17.63
CA SER A 54 2.29 -7.91 -18.29
C SER A 54 0.99 -8.70 -18.34
N SER A 55 1.07 -10.02 -18.30
CA SER A 55 -0.10 -10.90 -18.29
C SER A 55 -0.72 -11.05 -16.91
N PHE A 56 -0.11 -10.49 -15.88
CA PHE A 56 -0.62 -10.56 -14.54
C PHE A 56 -1.68 -9.48 -14.32
N THR A 57 -2.93 -9.85 -14.53
CA THR A 57 -4.07 -8.93 -14.43
C THR A 57 -5.19 -9.56 -13.61
N PRO A 58 -4.95 -9.85 -12.32
CA PRO A 58 -5.97 -10.48 -11.51
C PRO A 58 -7.12 -9.53 -11.21
N ASN A 59 -8.30 -10.11 -11.04
CA ASN A 59 -9.52 -9.34 -10.74
C ASN A 59 -9.58 -8.92 -9.28
N GLY A 60 -8.79 -9.54 -8.43
CA GLY A 60 -8.72 -9.18 -7.02
C GLY A 60 -8.96 -10.35 -6.10
N GLY A 61 -8.65 -10.17 -4.84
CA GLY A 61 -8.72 -11.18 -3.83
C GLY A 61 -7.35 -11.68 -3.41
N SER A 62 -7.35 -12.74 -2.62
CA SER A 62 -6.11 -13.37 -2.17
C SER A 62 -5.50 -14.18 -3.32
N ILE A 63 -4.21 -14.04 -3.53
CA ILE A 63 -3.52 -14.71 -4.63
C ILE A 63 -2.47 -15.65 -4.06
N GLU A 64 -2.43 -16.86 -4.61
CA GLU A 64 -1.35 -17.79 -4.35
C GLU A 64 -0.41 -17.81 -5.54
N PHE A 65 0.87 -17.63 -5.27
CA PHE A 65 1.91 -17.65 -6.27
C PHE A 65 2.68 -18.96 -6.20
N GLY A 66 3.19 -19.39 -7.32
CA GLY A 66 4.09 -20.52 -7.39
C GLY A 66 5.26 -20.20 -8.29
N ILE A 67 6.42 -20.71 -7.95
CA ILE A 67 7.64 -20.53 -8.75
C ILE A 67 8.27 -21.90 -9.02
N THR A 68 8.68 -22.12 -10.26
CA THR A 68 9.41 -23.33 -10.68
C THR A 68 10.67 -22.92 -11.40
N ALA A 69 11.66 -23.79 -11.37
CA ALA A 69 12.88 -23.66 -12.17
C ALA A 69 12.71 -24.44 -13.47
N LEU A 70 13.20 -23.87 -14.56
CA LEU A 70 13.12 -24.46 -15.89
C LEU A 70 14.50 -24.86 -16.40
N ASP A 71 14.55 -25.98 -17.10
CA ASP A 71 15.73 -26.35 -17.89
C ASP A 71 15.54 -26.04 -19.38
N GLU A 72 16.55 -26.35 -20.18
CA GLU A 72 16.50 -26.09 -21.63
C GLU A 72 15.43 -26.88 -22.36
N LEU A 73 15.06 -28.04 -21.82
CA LEU A 73 14.07 -28.91 -22.46
C LEU A 73 12.65 -28.59 -22.01
N GLY A 74 12.47 -27.61 -21.11
CA GLY A 74 11.17 -27.25 -20.62
C GLY A 74 10.71 -28.06 -19.42
N ASN A 75 11.60 -28.87 -18.82
CA ASN A 75 11.27 -29.55 -17.57
C ASN A 75 11.21 -28.54 -16.43
N GLU A 76 10.29 -28.76 -15.51
CA GLU A 76 10.07 -27.90 -14.37
C GLU A 76 10.38 -28.62 -13.07
N SER A 77 10.94 -27.89 -12.13
CA SER A 77 11.13 -28.34 -10.78
C SER A 77 9.81 -28.46 -10.02
N ASP A 78 9.88 -28.97 -8.81
CA ASP A 78 8.77 -28.83 -7.88
C ASP A 78 8.46 -27.34 -7.70
N MET A 79 7.19 -27.07 -7.45
CA MET A 79 6.70 -25.71 -7.28
C MET A 79 6.79 -25.31 -5.82
N ILE A 80 7.41 -24.16 -5.56
CA ILE A 80 7.36 -23.53 -4.26
C ILE A 80 6.23 -22.49 -4.29
N THR A 81 5.38 -22.51 -3.28
CA THR A 81 4.20 -21.65 -3.26
C THR A 81 4.27 -20.60 -2.16
N LEU A 82 3.59 -19.49 -2.40
CA LEU A 82 3.51 -18.38 -1.46
C LEU A 82 2.10 -17.81 -1.52
N LYS A 83 1.42 -17.80 -0.40
CA LYS A 83 0.16 -17.04 -0.28
C LYS A 83 0.48 -15.64 0.15
N ALA A 84 0.16 -14.70 -0.70
CA ALA A 84 0.38 -13.30 -0.38
C ALA A 84 -0.94 -12.54 -0.49
N PRO A 85 -1.22 -11.63 0.45
CA PRO A 85 -2.41 -10.79 0.35
C PRO A 85 -2.15 -9.70 -0.69
N TYR A 86 -2.13 -10.09 -1.93
CA TYR A 86 -1.95 -9.16 -3.04
C TYR A 86 -3.30 -8.90 -3.68
N GLN A 87 -3.76 -7.69 -3.61
CA GLN A 87 -5.06 -7.32 -4.14
C GLN A 87 -4.89 -6.21 -5.15
N PHE A 88 -5.55 -6.38 -6.28
CA PHE A 88 -5.69 -5.33 -7.29
C PHE A 88 -6.98 -4.56 -7.12
N ASN A 89 -7.87 -5.01 -6.26
CA ASN A 89 -9.06 -4.27 -5.93
C ASN A 89 -8.72 -3.12 -5.00
N VAL A 90 -9.08 -1.94 -5.43
CA VAL A 90 -8.97 -0.75 -4.60
C VAL A 90 -10.33 -0.46 -3.98
N PRO A 91 -10.36 0.18 -2.81
CA PRO A 91 -11.63 0.60 -2.24
C PRO A 91 -12.38 1.52 -3.19
N LYS A 92 -13.69 1.47 -3.12
CA LYS A 92 -14.51 2.43 -3.84
C LYS A 92 -14.22 3.83 -3.29
N ALA A 93 -14.16 4.80 -4.18
CA ALA A 93 -13.93 6.17 -3.76
C ALA A 93 -15.07 6.64 -2.85
N PRO A 94 -14.76 7.45 -1.81
CA PRO A 94 -15.82 8.06 -1.03
C PRO A 94 -16.63 9.03 -1.89
N GLU A 95 -17.85 9.29 -1.46
CA GLU A 95 -18.75 10.19 -2.16
C GLU A 95 -18.96 11.45 -1.34
N ASP A 96 -19.44 12.50 -2.01
CA ASP A 96 -19.91 13.72 -1.36
C ASP A 96 -18.85 14.36 -0.45
N PHE A 97 -17.65 14.54 -0.99
CA PHE A 97 -16.58 15.22 -0.27
C PHE A 97 -16.84 16.73 -0.33
N TYR A 98 -17.22 17.32 0.79
CA TYR A 98 -17.51 18.76 0.86
C TYR A 98 -17.10 19.32 2.20
N MET A 99 -16.95 20.63 2.25
CA MET A 99 -16.60 21.34 3.46
C MET A 99 -17.85 21.98 4.04
N GLN A 100 -18.17 21.66 5.27
CA GLN A 100 -19.29 22.23 5.97
C GLN A 100 -18.80 23.36 6.85
N LYS A 101 -19.51 24.50 6.79
CA LYS A 101 -19.24 25.61 7.69
C LYS A 101 -19.79 25.29 9.06
N LEU A 102 -18.96 25.48 10.05
CA LEU A 102 -19.37 25.36 11.46
C LEU A 102 -19.33 26.73 12.13
N ASP A 103 -19.56 26.72 13.41
CA ASP A 103 -19.52 27.92 14.20
C ASP A 103 -18.12 28.53 14.24
N ASP A 104 -18.06 29.82 14.49
CA ASP A 104 -16.78 30.50 14.58
C ASP A 104 -16.03 30.10 15.84
N PHE A 105 -14.75 30.17 15.79
CA PHE A 105 -13.91 30.12 16.97
C PHE A 105 -12.81 31.16 16.85
N CYS A 106 -12.32 31.60 17.99
CA CYS A 106 -11.27 32.60 18.03
C CYS A 106 -9.92 31.96 18.22
N ILE A 107 -8.96 32.42 17.49
CA ILE A 107 -7.56 31.99 17.66
C ILE A 107 -6.84 33.15 18.33
N THR A 108 -6.24 32.84 19.48
CA THR A 108 -5.40 33.79 20.19
C THR A 108 -3.94 33.44 19.95
N ARG A 109 -3.22 34.42 19.46
CA ARG A 109 -1.81 34.22 19.15
C ARG A 109 -0.99 34.85 20.25
N GLN A 110 -0.15 34.03 20.91
CA GLN A 110 0.78 34.50 21.91
C GLN A 110 2.21 34.28 21.43
N PRO A 111 2.97 35.36 21.27
CA PRO A 111 4.37 35.18 20.88
C PRO A 111 5.18 34.66 22.06
N ASN A 112 6.01 33.68 21.79
CA ASN A 112 6.96 33.18 22.76
C ASN A 112 8.26 33.95 22.62
N GLU A 113 8.65 34.68 23.65
CA GLU A 113 9.79 35.55 23.58
C GLU A 113 11.13 34.84 23.44
N GLU A 114 11.20 33.58 23.77
CA GLU A 114 12.46 32.85 23.74
C GLU A 114 12.79 32.21 22.42
N ASP A 115 11.79 32.02 21.54
CA ASP A 115 11.93 31.04 20.49
C ASP A 115 11.36 31.43 19.15
N ASP A 116 10.87 32.60 18.95
CA ASP A 116 10.14 33.00 17.74
C ASP A 116 8.97 32.08 17.40
N ARG A 117 8.60 31.21 18.30
CA ARG A 117 7.44 30.34 18.12
C ARG A 117 6.19 31.07 18.57
N VAL A 118 5.10 30.70 17.96
CA VAL A 118 3.81 31.25 18.31
C VAL A 118 2.89 30.12 18.70
N ASP A 119 2.39 30.20 19.92
CA ASP A 119 1.42 29.22 20.39
C ASP A 119 0.02 29.69 20.02
N TYR A 120 -0.76 28.76 19.48
CA TYR A 120 -2.12 29.07 19.07
C TYR A 120 -3.08 28.36 20.01
N TYR A 121 -4.04 29.11 20.49
CA TYR A 121 -5.11 28.58 21.33
C TYR A 121 -6.43 28.74 20.60
N ILE A 122 -7.18 27.67 20.52
CA ILE A 122 -8.49 27.69 19.89
C ILE A 122 -9.55 27.73 20.98
N THR A 123 -10.34 28.77 20.97
CA THR A 123 -11.47 28.88 21.88
C THR A 123 -12.74 28.91 21.05
N SER A 124 -13.65 28.03 21.36
CA SER A 124 -14.92 28.01 20.67
C SER A 124 -15.74 29.24 21.10
N ASN A 125 -16.30 29.91 20.12
CA ASN A 125 -17.21 31.00 20.38
C ASN A 125 -18.54 30.41 20.81
N GLN A 126 -18.73 30.28 22.09
CA GLN A 126 -19.99 29.79 22.56
C GLN A 126 -21.00 30.89 22.69
N ASN A 127 -21.92 30.90 21.79
CA ASN A 127 -23.15 31.62 21.97
C ASN A 127 -24.19 30.77 22.72
N ASP A 128 -23.75 29.70 23.28
CA ASP A 128 -24.66 28.74 23.91
C ASP A 128 -24.40 28.71 25.39
N GLU A 129 -25.44 28.81 26.14
CA GLU A 129 -25.38 28.87 27.59
C GLU A 129 -25.05 27.54 28.24
N SER A 130 -24.86 26.52 27.48
CA SER A 130 -24.48 25.25 28.04
C SER A 130 -22.99 25.04 27.92
N ASP A 131 -22.36 25.68 28.58
CA ASP A 131 -21.16 25.75 29.10
C ASP A 131 -20.46 24.49 29.36
N GLU A 132 -19.36 24.28 29.31
CA GLU A 132 -18.46 23.21 29.63
C GLU A 132 -17.81 22.54 28.48
N THR A 133 -17.55 23.24 27.43
CA THR A 133 -16.53 22.75 26.54
C THR A 133 -15.21 23.29 27.03
N GLU A 134 -14.38 22.40 27.43
CA GLU A 134 -13.01 22.73 27.72
C GLU A 134 -12.35 23.28 26.47
N PRO A 135 -11.54 24.31 26.62
CA PRO A 135 -10.81 24.82 25.46
C PRO A 135 -9.90 23.75 24.91
N ILE A 136 -10.07 23.46 23.66
CA ILE A 136 -9.13 22.56 22.98
C ILE A 136 -7.87 23.36 22.77
N ILE A 137 -6.88 23.05 23.52
CA ILE A 137 -5.57 23.62 23.32
C ILE A 137 -4.96 22.86 22.16
N LEU A 138 -4.89 23.46 21.02
CA LEU A 138 -4.03 22.95 19.98
C LEU A 138 -2.63 23.32 20.36
N VAL A 139 -2.01 22.37 20.92
CA VAL A 139 -0.64 22.48 21.28
C VAL A 139 0.17 22.57 20.03
N GLU A 140 0.98 23.55 20.00
CA GLU A 140 2.02 23.64 19.00
C GLU A 140 1.54 23.62 17.59
N ALA A 141 1.13 24.73 17.15
CA ALA A 141 1.43 24.94 15.78
C ALA A 141 2.93 24.84 15.68
N VAL A 142 3.36 23.73 15.34
CA VAL A 142 4.72 23.54 15.01
C VAL A 142 5.05 24.49 13.92
N GLY A 143 5.57 25.48 14.19
CA GLY A 143 5.82 26.05 13.07
C GLY A 143 6.66 27.19 13.17
N SER A 144 7.73 27.04 13.16
CA SER A 144 8.52 27.93 12.44
C SER A 144 8.04 27.89 11.02
N ILE A 145 7.27 28.79 10.69
CA ILE A 145 7.03 29.07 9.32
C ILE A 145 8.25 29.80 8.83
N ASN A 146 9.04 29.13 8.12
CA ASN A 146 10.06 29.79 7.35
C ASN A 146 9.52 30.10 5.98
#